data_e2e9ba1dbe15a1629987cc18f73dd9a5
#
_entry.id   e2e9ba1dbe15a1629987cc18f73dd9a5
#
_cell.length_a   1.000
_cell.length_b   1.000
_cell.length_c   1.000
_cell.angle_alpha   90.00
_cell.angle_beta   90.00
_cell.angle_gamma   90.00
#
_symmetry.space_group_name_H-M   'P 1'
#
loop_
_entity.id
_entity.type
_entity.pdbx_description
1 polymer ?
#
loop_
_entity_poly.entity_id
_entity_poly.type
_entity_poly.pdbx_seq_one_letter_code
_entity_poly.pdbx_strand_id
1 'polypeptide(L)'
;AVNDKYFTPERLREFEPKIREVVKNLVADLPRGTEVNVMDGFAQAYAMRIQNAFMGWPASLEKPLIEWIEKNREATLRRDREQIGKVALEFDTYIRELLDARREQAAAGNPQDVTAELLTDTVQLPGQEPRTMTDEEIVSLIRNWTVGELSTVSACAGIIVNFLARNPQEQARLRESLGEGHAEIAAAVEEIMRLEDPLVTNRRVTTEDTVLGGRTIPANSRVTINWSSANRDEDAFEDALTYNPHRDQSRNLVYGDGIHVCPGAPLARLELRLLMEELLKATKSIVPGDESDVPATENATYPISGYSTVRVVFG
;
A
#
# COMPACT_ATOMS: atom_id res chain seq x y z
N ALA A 1 20.39 -2.60 -0.12
CA ALA A 1 19.88 -1.74 -1.21
C ALA A 1 19.42 -0.40 -0.67
N VAL A 2 19.19 0.61 -1.57
CA VAL A 2 18.76 1.97 -1.13
C VAL A 2 17.48 1.93 -0.31
N ASN A 3 16.51 1.09 -0.69
CA ASN A 3 15.22 0.95 -0.01
C ASN A 3 15.34 0.54 1.46
N ASP A 4 16.23 -0.40 1.78
CA ASP A 4 16.17 -1.15 3.05
C ASP A 4 16.30 -0.25 4.29
N LYS A 5 17.10 0.79 4.20
CA LYS A 5 17.33 1.71 5.31
C LYS A 5 16.11 2.56 5.71
N TYR A 6 15.16 2.77 4.76
CA TYR A 6 13.96 3.54 5.01
C TYR A 6 12.86 2.76 5.72
N PHE A 7 12.96 1.42 5.68
CA PHE A 7 11.93 0.51 6.21
C PHE A 7 12.43 -0.35 7.38
N THR A 8 13.49 0.09 8.06
CA THR A 8 13.98 -0.61 9.25
C THR A 8 13.04 -0.44 10.44
N PRO A 9 13.02 -1.38 11.39
CA PRO A 9 12.18 -1.26 12.59
C PRO A 9 12.43 0.03 13.39
N GLU A 10 13.67 0.53 13.42
CA GLU A 10 14.05 1.78 14.08
C GLU A 10 13.36 2.97 13.42
N ARG A 11 13.49 3.08 12.09
CA ARG A 11 12.87 4.15 11.30
C ARG A 11 11.36 4.17 11.45
N LEU A 12 10.75 2.98 11.43
CA LEU A 12 9.30 2.85 11.57
C LEU A 12 8.81 3.25 12.96
N ARG A 13 9.57 2.92 14.03
CA ARG A 13 9.25 3.39 15.38
C ARG A 13 9.30 4.93 15.51
N GLU A 14 10.27 5.56 14.87
CA GLU A 14 10.36 7.02 14.82
C GLU A 14 9.20 7.65 14.05
N PHE A 15 8.72 6.96 13.03
CA PHE A 15 7.69 7.46 12.14
C PHE A 15 6.26 7.14 12.63
N GLU A 16 6.06 6.11 13.44
CA GLU A 16 4.75 5.68 13.95
C GLU A 16 3.90 6.83 14.54
N PRO A 17 4.45 7.75 15.36
CA PRO A 17 3.66 8.86 15.92
C PRO A 17 3.04 9.76 14.85
N LYS A 18 3.78 10.03 13.76
CA LYS A 18 3.29 10.86 12.64
C LYS A 18 2.16 10.16 11.87
N ILE A 19 2.32 8.87 11.56
CA ILE A 19 1.25 8.07 10.93
C ILE A 19 0.01 8.09 11.82
N ARG A 20 0.18 7.80 13.10
CA ARG A 20 -0.93 7.75 14.06
C ARG A 20 -1.68 9.07 14.15
N GLU A 21 -1.00 10.20 14.10
CA GLU A 21 -1.62 11.52 14.06
C GLU A 21 -2.45 11.72 12.79
N VAL A 22 -1.91 11.37 11.62
CA VAL A 22 -2.63 11.42 10.33
C VAL A 22 -3.91 10.59 10.41
N VAL A 23 -3.80 9.34 10.87
CA VAL A 23 -4.94 8.42 10.97
C VAL A 23 -5.99 8.95 11.93
N LYS A 24 -5.60 9.42 13.13
CA LYS A 24 -6.52 10.00 14.10
C LYS A 24 -7.32 11.16 13.54
N ASN A 25 -6.66 12.08 12.84
CA ASN A 25 -7.30 13.23 12.23
C ASN A 25 -8.30 12.78 11.16
N LEU A 26 -7.92 11.87 10.27
CA LEU A 26 -8.81 11.35 9.24
C LEU A 26 -10.04 10.63 9.81
N VAL A 27 -9.83 9.81 10.85
CA VAL A 27 -10.93 9.06 11.48
C VAL A 27 -11.83 9.99 12.30
N ALA A 28 -11.30 11.05 12.89
CA ALA A 28 -12.09 12.07 13.60
C ALA A 28 -13.05 12.82 12.67
N ASP A 29 -12.64 13.06 11.42
CA ASP A 29 -13.42 13.75 10.40
C ASP A 29 -14.53 12.88 9.78
N LEU A 30 -14.51 11.56 10.02
CA LEU A 30 -15.55 10.66 9.48
C LEU A 30 -16.93 11.00 10.08
N PRO A 31 -17.97 11.18 9.26
CA PRO A 31 -19.32 11.43 9.74
C PRO A 31 -19.85 10.23 10.56
N ARG A 32 -20.62 10.50 11.57
CA ARG A 32 -21.26 9.49 12.43
C ARG A 32 -22.76 9.39 12.13
N GLY A 33 -23.29 8.18 12.14
CA GLY A 33 -24.71 7.93 11.93
C GLY A 33 -25.22 8.21 10.52
N THR A 34 -24.32 8.50 9.57
CA THR A 34 -24.65 8.73 8.16
C THR A 34 -23.87 7.76 7.30
N GLU A 35 -24.51 7.24 6.26
CA GLU A 35 -23.83 6.37 5.30
C GLU A 35 -22.76 7.16 4.52
N VAL A 36 -21.61 6.55 4.37
CA VAL A 36 -20.50 7.06 3.56
C VAL A 36 -19.91 5.94 2.68
N ASN A 37 -19.51 6.28 1.47
CA ASN A 37 -18.64 5.41 0.68
C ASN A 37 -17.17 5.73 1.05
N VAL A 38 -16.51 4.84 1.74
CA VAL A 38 -15.11 5.07 2.21
C VAL A 38 -14.11 5.15 1.07
N MET A 39 -14.44 4.60 -0.11
CA MET A 39 -13.57 4.72 -1.27
C MET A 39 -13.58 6.13 -1.86
N ASP A 40 -14.67 6.90 -1.66
CA ASP A 40 -14.79 8.28 -2.09
C ASP A 40 -14.18 9.22 -1.04
N GLY A 41 -12.91 9.49 -1.16
CA GLY A 41 -12.19 10.46 -0.33
C GLY A 41 -11.40 9.85 0.82
N PHE A 42 -12.01 9.08 1.76
CA PHE A 42 -11.30 8.60 2.94
C PHE A 42 -10.11 7.69 2.60
N ALA A 43 -10.31 6.64 1.82
CA ALA A 43 -9.25 5.67 1.49
C ALA A 43 -8.11 6.30 0.68
N GLN A 44 -8.45 7.19 -0.26
CA GLN A 44 -7.46 7.93 -1.04
C GLN A 44 -6.71 8.95 -0.19
N ALA A 45 -7.42 9.73 0.65
CA ALA A 45 -6.79 10.69 1.55
C ALA A 45 -5.89 9.99 2.58
N TYR A 46 -6.29 8.82 3.04
CA TYR A 46 -5.51 7.98 3.95
C TYR A 46 -4.13 7.65 3.34
N ALA A 47 -4.10 6.98 2.19
CA ALA A 47 -2.85 6.62 1.52
C ALA A 47 -1.99 7.85 1.20
N MET A 48 -2.62 8.92 0.66
CA MET A 48 -1.93 10.15 0.26
C MET A 48 -1.30 10.88 1.45
N ARG A 49 -2.03 11.06 2.55
CA ARG A 49 -1.53 11.81 3.71
C ARG A 49 -0.42 11.08 4.44
N ILE A 50 -0.49 9.75 4.49
CA ILE A 50 0.59 8.96 5.06
C ILE A 50 1.84 9.05 4.19
N GLN A 51 1.71 8.90 2.88
CA GLN A 51 2.86 9.08 1.98
C GLN A 51 3.46 10.48 2.10
N ASN A 52 2.64 11.52 2.11
CA ASN A 52 3.13 12.89 2.29
C ASN A 52 3.87 13.05 3.62
N ALA A 53 3.36 12.47 4.71
CA ALA A 53 4.02 12.50 6.00
C ALA A 53 5.34 11.72 6.01
N PHE A 54 5.40 10.56 5.33
CA PHE A 54 6.62 9.76 5.20
C PHE A 54 7.68 10.47 4.38
N MET A 55 7.30 11.01 3.24
CA MET A 55 8.20 11.68 2.31
C MET A 55 8.57 13.10 2.73
N GLY A 56 7.85 13.70 3.69
CA GLY A 56 7.98 15.09 4.08
C GLY A 56 7.38 16.07 3.08
N TRP A 57 6.35 15.67 2.35
CA TRP A 57 5.73 16.50 1.32
C TRP A 57 4.64 17.42 1.89
N PRO A 58 4.46 18.62 1.29
CA PRO A 58 3.46 19.56 1.76
C PRO A 58 2.03 19.07 1.42
N ALA A 59 1.07 19.43 2.27
CA ALA A 59 -0.35 19.10 2.08
C ALA A 59 -0.91 19.66 0.75
N SER A 60 -0.30 20.70 0.18
CA SER A 60 -0.71 21.24 -1.12
C SER A 60 -0.56 20.27 -2.28
N LEU A 61 0.24 19.21 -2.13
CA LEU A 61 0.38 18.15 -3.13
C LEU A 61 -0.70 17.05 -3.02
N GLU A 62 -1.53 17.03 -1.98
CA GLU A 62 -2.57 16.00 -1.81
C GLU A 62 -3.47 15.93 -3.05
N LYS A 63 -4.10 17.04 -3.41
CA LYS A 63 -5.01 17.10 -4.56
C LYS A 63 -4.31 16.82 -5.91
N PRO A 64 -3.19 17.48 -6.27
CA PRO A 64 -2.47 17.19 -7.50
C PRO A 64 -2.07 15.72 -7.67
N LEU A 65 -1.63 15.06 -6.61
CA LEU A 65 -1.22 13.66 -6.68
C LEU A 65 -2.41 12.69 -6.76
N ILE A 66 -3.53 12.98 -6.11
CA ILE A 66 -4.77 12.21 -6.28
C ILE A 66 -5.24 12.30 -7.74
N GLU A 67 -5.26 13.49 -8.32
CA GLU A 67 -5.60 13.68 -9.74
C GLU A 67 -4.61 12.97 -10.67
N TRP A 68 -3.33 13.00 -10.31
CA TRP A 68 -2.28 12.33 -11.08
C TRP A 68 -2.45 10.79 -11.07
N ILE A 69 -2.73 10.18 -9.92
CA ILE A 69 -2.90 8.72 -9.84
C ILE A 69 -4.10 8.24 -10.67
N GLU A 70 -5.20 9.00 -10.71
CA GLU A 70 -6.35 8.69 -11.55
C GLU A 70 -6.01 8.79 -13.04
N LYS A 71 -5.32 9.85 -13.47
CA LYS A 71 -4.82 9.98 -14.86
C LYS A 71 -3.91 8.82 -15.23
N ASN A 72 -3.00 8.43 -14.32
CA ASN A 72 -2.07 7.32 -14.53
C ASN A 72 -2.81 5.98 -14.67
N ARG A 73 -3.79 5.73 -13.80
CA ARG A 73 -4.67 4.54 -13.86
C ARG A 73 -5.41 4.48 -15.19
N GLU A 74 -6.08 5.56 -15.58
CA GLU A 74 -6.86 5.63 -16.80
C GLU A 74 -6.00 5.41 -18.06
N ALA A 75 -4.87 6.08 -18.15
CA ALA A 75 -3.92 5.93 -19.27
C ALA A 75 -3.40 4.48 -19.36
N THR A 76 -3.10 3.86 -18.20
CA THR A 76 -2.63 2.47 -18.13
C THR A 76 -3.71 1.48 -18.58
N LEU A 77 -4.95 1.65 -18.13
CA LEU A 77 -6.07 0.79 -18.52
C LEU A 77 -6.35 0.89 -20.03
N ARG A 78 -6.31 2.09 -20.58
CA ARG A 78 -6.50 2.35 -22.02
C ARG A 78 -5.29 1.95 -22.87
N ARG A 79 -4.14 1.63 -22.24
CA ARG A 79 -2.85 1.36 -22.91
C ARG A 79 -2.41 2.52 -23.82
N ASP A 80 -2.77 3.75 -23.44
CA ASP A 80 -2.44 4.96 -24.17
C ASP A 80 -1.00 5.38 -23.84
N ARG A 81 -0.06 5.02 -24.72
CA ARG A 81 1.37 5.28 -24.52
C ARG A 81 1.71 6.76 -24.50
N GLU A 82 1.01 7.57 -25.28
CA GLU A 82 1.23 9.02 -25.32
C GLU A 82 0.81 9.64 -23.99
N GLN A 83 -0.38 9.28 -23.51
CA GLN A 83 -0.88 9.78 -22.23
C GLN A 83 -0.05 9.29 -21.06
N ILE A 84 0.39 8.03 -21.06
CA ILE A 84 1.32 7.49 -20.04
C ILE A 84 2.61 8.33 -20.00
N GLY A 85 3.15 8.71 -21.16
CA GLY A 85 4.33 9.59 -21.25
C GLY A 85 4.08 10.98 -20.64
N LYS A 86 2.95 11.61 -20.94
CA LYS A 86 2.57 12.92 -20.38
C LYS A 86 2.43 12.87 -18.86
N VAL A 87 1.73 11.86 -18.36
CA VAL A 87 1.52 11.65 -16.92
C VAL A 87 2.84 11.39 -16.19
N ALA A 88 3.77 10.66 -16.83
CA ALA A 88 5.11 10.44 -16.27
C ALA A 88 5.91 11.74 -16.16
N LEU A 89 5.82 12.64 -17.15
CA LEU A 89 6.49 13.95 -17.13
C LEU A 89 5.86 14.90 -16.10
N GLU A 90 4.54 14.87 -15.93
CA GLU A 90 3.85 15.63 -14.87
C GLU A 90 4.39 15.24 -13.49
N PHE A 91 4.52 13.95 -13.23
CA PHE A 91 5.10 13.48 -11.97
C PHE A 91 6.57 13.88 -11.79
N ASP A 92 7.37 13.73 -12.84
CA ASP A 92 8.78 14.15 -12.84
C ASP A 92 8.92 15.62 -12.41
N THR A 93 8.05 16.49 -12.93
CA THR A 93 8.03 17.91 -12.56
C THR A 93 7.76 18.11 -11.08
N TYR A 94 6.73 17.47 -10.52
CA TYR A 94 6.44 17.57 -9.07
C TYR A 94 7.62 17.14 -8.21
N ILE A 95 8.24 16.01 -8.57
CA ILE A 95 9.35 15.49 -7.75
C ILE A 95 10.59 16.37 -7.86
N ARG A 96 10.95 16.89 -9.06
CA ARG A 96 12.08 17.78 -9.21
C ARG A 96 11.92 19.09 -8.42
N GLU A 97 10.73 19.66 -8.40
CA GLU A 97 10.44 20.84 -7.56
C GLU A 97 10.66 20.53 -6.07
N LEU A 98 10.26 19.35 -5.61
CA LEU A 98 10.50 18.91 -4.23
C LEU A 98 11.97 18.69 -3.91
N LEU A 99 12.74 18.13 -4.86
CA LEU A 99 14.18 17.94 -4.73
C LEU A 99 14.90 19.29 -4.69
N ASP A 100 14.57 20.20 -5.62
CA ASP A 100 15.21 21.53 -5.70
C ASP A 100 15.01 22.33 -4.42
N ALA A 101 13.81 22.29 -3.83
CA ALA A 101 13.52 22.94 -2.56
C ALA A 101 14.34 22.41 -1.37
N ARG A 102 14.98 21.23 -1.50
CA ARG A 102 15.72 20.56 -0.42
C ARG A 102 17.23 20.52 -0.61
N ARG A 103 17.74 20.93 -1.78
CA ARG A 103 19.17 20.79 -2.13
C ARG A 103 20.10 21.48 -1.15
N GLU A 104 19.81 22.73 -0.78
CA GLU A 104 20.66 23.48 0.16
C GLU A 104 20.73 22.79 1.53
N GLN A 105 19.60 22.35 2.03
CA GLN A 105 19.48 21.66 3.31
C GLN A 105 20.20 20.31 3.31
N ALA A 106 20.03 19.52 2.24
CA ALA A 106 20.73 18.26 2.06
C ALA A 106 22.25 18.46 1.95
N ALA A 107 22.69 19.45 1.17
CA ALA A 107 24.12 19.78 1.01
C ALA A 107 24.76 20.26 2.32
N ALA A 108 23.99 20.91 3.22
CA ALA A 108 24.45 21.29 4.55
C ALA A 108 24.55 20.10 5.54
N GLY A 109 24.24 18.88 5.11
CA GLY A 109 24.26 17.67 5.94
C GLY A 109 23.16 17.59 6.98
N ASN A 110 22.04 18.30 6.77
CA ASN A 110 20.91 18.36 7.69
C ASN A 110 19.58 18.06 6.99
N PRO A 111 19.40 16.85 6.38
CA PRO A 111 18.15 16.47 5.78
C PRO A 111 17.06 16.34 6.83
N GLN A 112 15.87 16.91 6.58
CA GLN A 112 14.77 16.94 7.54
C GLN A 112 13.67 15.95 7.20
N ASP A 113 13.72 15.36 6.03
CA ASP A 113 12.75 14.39 5.55
C ASP A 113 13.39 13.36 4.59
N VAL A 114 12.64 12.30 4.27
CA VAL A 114 13.09 11.22 3.38
C VAL A 114 13.48 11.74 2.00
N THR A 115 12.75 12.72 1.47
CA THR A 115 13.06 13.31 0.15
C THR A 115 14.40 14.03 0.15
N ALA A 116 14.74 14.75 1.23
CA ALA A 116 16.04 15.38 1.39
C ALA A 116 17.18 14.35 1.60
N GLU A 117 16.92 13.27 2.34
CA GLU A 117 17.89 12.18 2.54
C GLU A 117 18.29 11.51 1.21
N LEU A 118 17.34 11.31 0.30
CA LEU A 118 17.60 10.71 -1.00
C LEU A 118 18.62 11.48 -1.85
N LEU A 119 18.71 12.81 -1.68
CA LEU A 119 19.68 13.66 -2.40
C LEU A 119 21.14 13.36 -2.02
N THR A 120 21.38 12.83 -0.83
CA THR A 120 22.71 12.50 -0.33
C THR A 120 22.99 11.00 -0.28
N ASP A 121 21.99 10.18 -0.59
CA ASP A 121 22.13 8.73 -0.59
C ASP A 121 23.08 8.23 -1.66
N THR A 122 23.83 7.21 -1.29
CA THR A 122 24.75 6.54 -2.20
C THR A 122 24.16 5.23 -2.71
N VAL A 123 24.38 4.98 -3.99
CA VAL A 123 24.10 3.71 -4.65
C VAL A 123 25.41 3.08 -5.09
N GLN A 124 25.52 1.77 -4.88
CA GLN A 124 26.62 0.98 -5.40
C GLN A 124 26.07 -0.07 -6.37
N LEU A 125 26.41 0.07 -7.63
CA LEU A 125 26.08 -0.91 -8.66
C LEU A 125 27.19 -1.96 -8.77
N PRO A 126 26.88 -3.18 -9.20
CA PRO A 126 27.89 -4.23 -9.37
C PRO A 126 29.06 -3.76 -10.26
N GLY A 127 30.28 -3.84 -9.74
CA GLY A 127 31.51 -3.44 -10.44
C GLY A 127 31.74 -1.93 -10.58
N GLN A 128 30.97 -1.09 -9.85
CA GLN A 128 31.16 0.36 -9.83
C GLN A 128 31.50 0.85 -8.43
N GLU A 129 32.17 2.00 -8.35
CA GLU A 129 32.37 2.70 -7.08
C GLU A 129 31.06 3.29 -6.57
N PRO A 130 30.86 3.39 -5.24
CA PRO A 130 29.71 4.06 -4.67
C PRO A 130 29.62 5.52 -5.16
N ARG A 131 28.43 5.94 -5.54
CA ARG A 131 28.15 7.33 -5.93
C ARG A 131 26.79 7.78 -5.43
N THR A 132 26.54 9.06 -5.37
CA THR A 132 25.20 9.61 -5.12
C THR A 132 24.27 9.26 -6.27
N MET A 133 22.99 9.12 -5.97
CA MET A 133 21.95 8.93 -6.99
C MET A 133 21.81 10.18 -7.85
N THR A 134 21.49 9.98 -9.14
CA THR A 134 21.07 11.08 -10.01
C THR A 134 19.61 11.44 -9.73
N ASP A 135 19.20 12.63 -10.18
CA ASP A 135 17.80 13.04 -10.05
C ASP A 135 16.85 12.05 -10.74
N GLU A 136 17.22 11.52 -11.91
CA GLU A 136 16.42 10.54 -12.64
C GLU A 136 16.24 9.26 -11.84
N GLU A 137 17.30 8.81 -11.13
CA GLU A 137 17.23 7.63 -10.27
C GLU A 137 16.33 7.89 -9.06
N ILE A 138 16.44 9.07 -8.44
CA ILE A 138 15.58 9.48 -7.31
C ILE A 138 14.12 9.59 -7.75
N VAL A 139 13.85 10.28 -8.86
CA VAL A 139 12.49 10.40 -9.42
C VAL A 139 11.89 9.03 -9.75
N SER A 140 12.69 8.13 -10.34
CA SER A 140 12.25 6.76 -10.65
C SER A 140 11.93 5.97 -9.38
N LEU A 141 12.75 6.09 -8.35
CA LEU A 141 12.55 5.44 -7.06
C LEU A 141 11.27 5.95 -6.37
N ILE A 142 11.13 7.26 -6.26
CA ILE A 142 9.95 7.90 -5.65
C ILE A 142 8.67 7.56 -6.42
N ARG A 143 8.70 7.57 -7.75
CA ARG A 143 7.55 7.17 -8.57
C ARG A 143 7.14 5.73 -8.30
N ASN A 144 8.10 4.83 -8.16
CA ASN A 144 7.81 3.43 -7.83
C ASN A 144 7.16 3.29 -6.44
N TRP A 145 7.66 4.02 -5.44
CA TRP A 145 7.06 4.05 -4.11
C TRP A 145 5.65 4.64 -4.16
N THR A 146 5.46 5.79 -4.81
CA THR A 146 4.17 6.48 -4.92
C THR A 146 3.09 5.61 -5.58
N VAL A 147 3.41 4.95 -6.69
CA VAL A 147 2.46 4.06 -7.37
C VAL A 147 2.14 2.83 -6.50
N GLY A 148 3.15 2.27 -5.83
CA GLY A 148 2.96 1.14 -4.92
C GLY A 148 2.12 1.48 -3.70
N GLU A 149 2.26 2.69 -3.17
CA GLU A 149 1.57 3.17 -1.97
C GLU A 149 0.12 3.56 -2.27
N LEU A 150 -0.08 4.57 -3.11
CA LEU A 150 -1.37 5.26 -3.23
C LEU A 150 -2.52 4.35 -3.64
N SER A 151 -2.30 3.45 -4.58
CA SER A 151 -3.35 2.57 -5.07
C SER A 151 -3.59 1.39 -4.14
N THR A 152 -2.52 0.78 -3.66
CA THR A 152 -2.60 -0.47 -2.88
C THR A 152 -3.07 -0.20 -1.46
N VAL A 153 -2.51 0.81 -0.78
CA VAL A 153 -2.92 1.15 0.60
C VAL A 153 -4.34 1.69 0.64
N SER A 154 -4.76 2.45 -0.38
CA SER A 154 -6.18 2.85 -0.52
C SER A 154 -7.10 1.63 -0.65
N ALA A 155 -6.73 0.64 -1.49
CA ALA A 155 -7.49 -0.60 -1.61
C ALA A 155 -7.54 -1.37 -0.28
N CYS A 156 -6.41 -1.48 0.43
CA CYS A 156 -6.33 -2.12 1.75
C CYS A 156 -7.22 -1.43 2.78
N ALA A 157 -7.31 -0.10 2.77
CA ALA A 157 -8.19 0.65 3.67
C ALA A 157 -9.66 0.28 3.45
N GLY A 158 -10.10 0.20 2.19
CA GLY A 158 -11.44 -0.26 1.83
C GLY A 158 -11.71 -1.70 2.27
N ILE A 159 -10.75 -2.60 2.06
CA ILE A 159 -10.81 -4.00 2.48
C ILE A 159 -10.99 -4.11 4.00
N ILE A 160 -10.18 -3.39 4.79
CA ILE A 160 -10.28 -3.39 6.26
C ILE A 160 -11.65 -2.90 6.72
N VAL A 161 -12.13 -1.77 6.18
CA VAL A 161 -13.43 -1.21 6.59
C VAL A 161 -14.57 -2.15 6.22
N ASN A 162 -14.55 -2.72 5.00
CA ASN A 162 -15.54 -3.70 4.58
C ASN A 162 -15.55 -4.94 5.48
N PHE A 163 -14.36 -5.47 5.79
CA PHE A 163 -14.24 -6.63 6.67
C PHE A 163 -14.82 -6.34 8.07
N LEU A 164 -14.45 -5.23 8.69
CA LEU A 164 -14.94 -4.84 9.99
C LEU A 164 -16.47 -4.66 10.00
N ALA A 165 -17.02 -4.02 8.98
CA ALA A 165 -18.46 -3.79 8.87
C ALA A 165 -19.25 -5.10 8.76
N ARG A 166 -18.72 -6.09 8.03
CA ARG A 166 -19.41 -7.36 7.78
C ARG A 166 -19.13 -8.45 8.80
N ASN A 167 -18.20 -8.21 9.72
CA ASN A 167 -17.82 -9.17 10.78
C ASN A 167 -17.95 -8.53 12.18
N PRO A 168 -19.18 -8.25 12.66
CA PRO A 168 -19.39 -7.50 13.91
C PRO A 168 -18.85 -8.22 15.14
N GLN A 169 -18.82 -9.55 15.15
CA GLN A 169 -18.25 -10.31 16.26
C GLN A 169 -16.73 -10.14 16.32
N GLU A 170 -16.05 -10.19 15.18
CA GLU A 170 -14.62 -9.97 15.09
C GLU A 170 -14.27 -8.50 15.38
N GLN A 171 -15.07 -7.57 14.90
CA GLN A 171 -14.94 -6.15 15.25
C GLN A 171 -15.00 -5.93 16.77
N ALA A 172 -15.90 -6.62 17.49
CA ALA A 172 -16.02 -6.54 18.96
C ALA A 172 -14.77 -7.16 19.63
N ARG A 173 -14.35 -8.35 19.22
CA ARG A 173 -13.16 -9.03 19.72
C ARG A 173 -11.88 -8.18 19.57
N LEU A 174 -11.68 -7.62 18.38
CA LEU A 174 -10.54 -6.77 18.12
C LEU A 174 -10.56 -5.46 18.92
N ARG A 175 -11.77 -4.92 19.20
CA ARG A 175 -11.93 -3.74 20.05
C ARG A 175 -11.54 -4.05 21.51
N GLU A 176 -11.90 -5.21 22.02
CA GLU A 176 -11.51 -5.67 23.36
C GLU A 176 -10.00 -5.85 23.48
N SER A 177 -9.34 -6.33 22.43
CA SER A 177 -7.88 -6.54 22.41
C SER A 177 -7.02 -5.26 22.36
N LEU A 178 -7.62 -4.08 22.12
CA LEU A 178 -6.87 -2.82 22.01
C LEU A 178 -6.05 -2.43 23.24
N GLY A 179 -6.38 -2.97 24.42
CA GLY A 179 -5.65 -2.75 25.66
C GLY A 179 -4.50 -3.74 25.92
N GLU A 180 -4.40 -4.80 25.12
CA GLU A 180 -3.49 -5.94 25.35
C GLU A 180 -2.25 -5.91 24.45
N GLY A 181 -2.07 -4.86 23.68
CA GLY A 181 -0.97 -4.70 22.73
C GLY A 181 -1.44 -4.76 21.28
N HIS A 182 -0.47 -4.87 20.35
CA HIS A 182 -0.75 -4.74 18.92
C HIS A 182 -0.86 -6.08 18.18
N ALA A 183 -0.57 -7.20 18.85
CA ALA A 183 -0.40 -8.49 18.18
C ALA A 183 -1.68 -9.00 17.52
N GLU A 184 -2.83 -8.89 18.20
CA GLU A 184 -4.12 -9.33 17.68
C GLU A 184 -4.56 -8.52 16.45
N ILE A 185 -4.37 -7.20 16.50
CA ILE A 185 -4.69 -6.32 15.36
C ILE A 185 -3.77 -6.62 14.17
N ALA A 186 -2.45 -6.80 14.42
CA ALA A 186 -1.50 -7.13 13.37
C ALA A 186 -1.81 -8.48 12.71
N ALA A 187 -2.13 -9.49 13.51
CA ALA A 187 -2.51 -10.82 13.03
C ALA A 187 -3.80 -10.78 12.20
N ALA A 188 -4.80 -10.01 12.64
CA ALA A 188 -6.03 -9.80 11.89
C ALA A 188 -5.76 -9.14 10.54
N VAL A 189 -4.94 -8.09 10.49
CA VAL A 189 -4.57 -7.41 9.25
C VAL A 189 -3.88 -8.36 8.27
N GLU A 190 -2.89 -9.14 8.71
CA GLU A 190 -2.19 -10.10 7.84
C GLU A 190 -3.17 -11.12 7.23
N GLU A 191 -4.08 -11.66 8.03
CA GLU A 191 -5.03 -12.66 7.54
C GLU A 191 -6.10 -12.06 6.63
N ILE A 192 -6.59 -10.87 6.92
CA ILE A 192 -7.52 -10.15 6.04
C ILE A 192 -6.85 -9.89 4.68
N MET A 193 -5.61 -9.40 4.69
CA MET A 193 -4.87 -9.13 3.45
C MET A 193 -4.57 -10.41 2.67
N ARG A 194 -4.30 -11.54 3.34
CA ARG A 194 -4.15 -12.83 2.68
C ARG A 194 -5.43 -13.26 1.95
N LEU A 195 -6.57 -13.10 2.61
CA LEU A 195 -7.86 -13.51 2.05
C LEU A 195 -8.35 -12.61 0.93
N GLU A 196 -8.23 -11.29 1.08
CA GLU A 196 -8.75 -10.31 0.13
C GLU A 196 -7.76 -9.96 -0.99
N ASP A 197 -6.47 -10.06 -0.71
CA ASP A 197 -5.34 -9.89 -1.62
C ASP A 197 -5.41 -8.63 -2.50
N PRO A 198 -4.91 -7.47 -2.02
CA PRO A 198 -5.06 -6.18 -2.71
C PRO A 198 -4.33 -6.12 -4.05
N LEU A 199 -3.41 -7.08 -4.33
CA LEU A 199 -2.66 -7.19 -5.58
C LEU A 199 -2.84 -8.58 -6.19
N VAL A 200 -3.82 -8.75 -7.08
CA VAL A 200 -4.20 -10.06 -7.63
C VAL A 200 -3.09 -10.72 -8.43
N THR A 201 -2.40 -9.97 -9.29
CA THR A 201 -1.44 -10.56 -10.23
C THR A 201 -0.21 -9.70 -10.47
N ASN A 202 0.91 -10.38 -10.73
CA ASN A 202 2.09 -9.78 -11.35
C ASN A 202 2.52 -10.56 -12.60
N ARG A 203 3.29 -9.89 -13.45
CA ARG A 203 3.81 -10.47 -14.68
C ARG A 203 5.31 -10.66 -14.61
N ARG A 204 5.79 -11.73 -15.25
CA ARG A 204 7.21 -12.04 -15.43
C ARG A 204 7.46 -12.43 -16.88
N VAL A 205 8.72 -12.42 -17.26
CA VAL A 205 9.22 -12.98 -18.52
C VAL A 205 10.35 -13.92 -18.15
N THR A 206 10.31 -15.16 -18.67
CA THR A 206 11.40 -16.11 -18.46
C THR A 206 12.66 -15.66 -19.22
N THR A 207 13.80 -15.68 -18.57
CA THR A 207 15.10 -15.33 -19.18
C THR A 207 15.78 -16.53 -19.83
N GLU A 208 15.39 -17.74 -19.44
CA GLU A 208 15.88 -19.03 -19.93
C GLU A 208 14.75 -20.06 -19.92
N ASP A 209 14.96 -21.20 -20.55
CA ASP A 209 14.04 -22.32 -20.48
C ASP A 209 13.90 -22.79 -19.02
N THR A 210 12.69 -22.80 -18.52
CA THR A 210 12.38 -23.08 -17.11
C THR A 210 11.38 -24.23 -17.01
N VAL A 211 11.61 -25.15 -16.08
CA VAL A 211 10.65 -26.23 -15.80
C VAL A 211 9.83 -25.90 -14.57
N LEU A 212 8.52 -25.86 -14.72
CA LEU A 212 7.56 -25.62 -13.63
C LEU A 212 6.47 -26.69 -13.67
N GLY A 213 6.27 -27.41 -12.56
CA GLY A 213 5.27 -28.47 -12.46
C GLY A 213 5.44 -29.58 -13.54
N GLY A 214 6.69 -29.92 -13.93
CA GLY A 214 7.00 -30.88 -14.97
C GLY A 214 6.79 -30.39 -16.41
N ARG A 215 6.39 -29.10 -16.59
CA ARG A 215 6.22 -28.49 -17.91
C ARG A 215 7.37 -27.53 -18.22
N THR A 216 7.96 -27.68 -19.39
CA THR A 216 8.97 -26.73 -19.89
C THR A 216 8.30 -25.46 -20.40
N ILE A 217 8.74 -24.32 -19.90
CA ILE A 217 8.36 -22.97 -20.33
C ILE A 217 9.57 -22.40 -21.07
N PRO A 218 9.48 -22.10 -22.36
CA PRO A 218 10.59 -21.55 -23.12
C PRO A 218 11.03 -20.19 -22.61
N ALA A 219 12.29 -19.84 -22.86
CA ALA A 219 12.81 -18.47 -22.67
C ALA A 219 11.93 -17.45 -23.40
N ASN A 220 11.87 -16.22 -22.85
CA ASN A 220 11.03 -15.11 -23.34
C ASN A 220 9.51 -15.37 -23.30
N SER A 221 9.06 -16.37 -22.54
CA SER A 221 7.64 -16.61 -22.29
C SER A 221 7.09 -15.65 -21.25
N ARG A 222 5.87 -15.14 -21.49
CA ARG A 222 5.15 -14.34 -20.50
C ARG A 222 4.48 -15.25 -19.47
N VAL A 223 4.74 -15.00 -18.20
CA VAL A 223 4.17 -15.72 -17.07
C VAL A 223 3.39 -14.74 -16.21
N THR A 224 2.19 -15.12 -15.80
CA THR A 224 1.40 -14.39 -14.81
C THR A 224 1.41 -15.16 -13.50
N ILE A 225 1.84 -14.51 -12.43
CA ILE A 225 1.71 -15.01 -11.06
C ILE A 225 0.36 -14.53 -10.55
N ASN A 226 -0.47 -15.44 -10.03
CA ASN A 226 -1.75 -15.10 -9.41
C ASN A 226 -1.61 -15.26 -7.89
N TRP A 227 -1.40 -14.13 -7.20
CA TRP A 227 -1.20 -14.08 -5.76
C TRP A 227 -2.44 -14.50 -5.00
N SER A 228 -3.63 -14.07 -5.45
CA SER A 228 -4.89 -14.41 -4.80
C SER A 228 -5.16 -15.93 -4.83
N SER A 229 -4.78 -16.60 -5.91
CA SER A 229 -4.87 -18.05 -5.99
C SER A 229 -3.85 -18.72 -5.05
N ALA A 230 -2.61 -18.22 -5.03
CA ALA A 230 -1.57 -18.77 -4.19
C ALA A 230 -1.86 -18.60 -2.69
N ASN A 231 -2.41 -17.46 -2.30
CA ASN A 231 -2.79 -17.18 -0.91
C ASN A 231 -4.04 -17.96 -0.44
N ARG A 232 -4.79 -18.56 -1.37
CA ARG A 232 -5.99 -19.38 -1.10
C ARG A 232 -5.79 -20.85 -1.48
N ASP A 233 -4.54 -21.28 -1.64
CA ASP A 233 -4.19 -22.65 -2.00
C ASP A 233 -4.29 -23.56 -0.76
N GLU A 234 -5.14 -24.59 -0.85
CA GLU A 234 -5.36 -25.56 0.24
C GLU A 234 -4.15 -26.47 0.48
N ASP A 235 -3.24 -26.59 -0.50
CA ASP A 235 -1.95 -27.26 -0.30
C ASP A 235 -0.96 -26.41 0.52
N ALA A 236 -1.22 -25.11 0.60
CA ALA A 236 -0.40 -24.16 1.36
C ALA A 236 -1.01 -23.82 2.73
N PHE A 237 -2.32 -23.71 2.82
CA PHE A 237 -3.04 -23.26 3.99
C PHE A 237 -4.22 -24.19 4.31
N GLU A 238 -4.23 -24.77 5.48
CA GLU A 238 -5.40 -25.52 5.98
C GLU A 238 -6.61 -24.57 6.08
N ASP A 239 -7.77 -24.99 5.58
CA ASP A 239 -8.98 -24.15 5.49
C ASP A 239 -8.71 -22.78 4.86
N ALA A 240 -8.05 -22.76 3.70
CA ALA A 240 -7.48 -21.59 3.05
C ALA A 240 -8.47 -20.43 2.85
N LEU A 241 -9.77 -20.69 2.74
CA LEU A 241 -10.83 -19.70 2.54
C LEU A 241 -11.46 -19.21 3.85
N THR A 242 -11.07 -19.77 5.00
CA THR A 242 -11.60 -19.39 6.30
C THR A 242 -10.69 -18.39 6.97
N TYR A 243 -11.27 -17.32 7.52
CA TYR A 243 -10.53 -16.35 8.31
C TYR A 243 -10.03 -16.98 9.62
N ASN A 244 -8.73 -16.95 9.83
CA ASN A 244 -8.07 -17.41 11.04
C ASN A 244 -6.81 -16.56 11.32
N PRO A 245 -6.91 -15.51 12.15
CA PRO A 245 -5.79 -14.61 12.43
C PRO A 245 -4.60 -15.28 13.13
N HIS A 246 -4.79 -16.46 13.70
CA HIS A 246 -3.72 -17.23 14.40
C HIS A 246 -3.06 -18.30 13.52
N ARG A 247 -3.38 -18.29 12.22
CA ARG A 247 -2.75 -19.18 11.24
C ARG A 247 -1.25 -18.87 11.10
N ASP A 248 -0.46 -19.88 10.75
CA ASP A 248 0.92 -19.66 10.29
C ASP A 248 0.93 -18.85 8.99
N GLN A 249 1.50 -17.65 9.05
CA GLN A 249 1.61 -16.71 7.92
C GLN A 249 2.92 -16.87 7.13
N SER A 250 3.74 -17.88 7.43
CA SER A 250 5.06 -18.05 6.79
C SER A 250 4.99 -18.27 5.27
N ARG A 251 3.85 -18.74 4.77
CA ARG A 251 3.58 -18.95 3.34
C ARG A 251 2.71 -17.85 2.71
N ASN A 252 2.39 -16.79 3.45
CA ASN A 252 1.60 -15.67 2.93
C ASN A 252 2.41 -14.87 1.90
N LEU A 253 1.88 -14.74 0.70
CA LEU A 253 2.52 -14.10 -0.44
C LEU A 253 1.93 -12.72 -0.78
N VAL A 254 1.14 -12.11 0.12
CA VAL A 254 0.54 -10.79 -0.12
C VAL A 254 1.58 -9.71 -0.45
N TYR A 255 2.80 -9.83 0.09
CA TYR A 255 3.93 -8.96 -0.21
C TYR A 255 4.92 -9.55 -1.22
N GLY A 256 4.54 -10.65 -1.87
CA GLY A 256 5.43 -11.38 -2.78
C GLY A 256 6.54 -12.14 -2.06
N ASP A 257 7.52 -12.63 -2.84
CA ASP A 257 8.67 -13.39 -2.32
C ASP A 257 9.91 -13.18 -3.20
N GLY A 258 11.07 -13.61 -2.68
CA GLY A 258 12.36 -13.55 -3.37
C GLY A 258 12.87 -12.13 -3.55
N ILE A 259 13.60 -11.91 -4.66
CA ILE A 259 14.25 -10.62 -4.96
C ILE A 259 13.26 -9.46 -5.21
N HIS A 260 11.99 -9.77 -5.42
CA HIS A 260 10.92 -8.81 -5.66
C HIS A 260 9.94 -8.70 -4.48
N VAL A 261 10.30 -9.19 -3.29
CA VAL A 261 9.50 -8.95 -2.08
C VAL A 261 9.28 -7.45 -1.89
N CYS A 262 8.09 -7.08 -1.48
CA CYS A 262 7.73 -5.67 -1.30
C CYS A 262 8.67 -4.99 -0.29
N PRO A 263 9.46 -3.99 -0.69
CA PRO A 263 10.36 -3.31 0.24
C PRO A 263 9.60 -2.48 1.29
N GLY A 264 8.40 -2.01 0.95
CA GLY A 264 7.51 -1.26 1.84
C GLY A 264 6.64 -2.12 2.76
N ALA A 265 6.76 -3.46 2.72
CA ALA A 265 5.93 -4.33 3.56
C ALA A 265 5.96 -3.99 5.07
N PRO A 266 7.12 -3.64 5.69
CA PRO A 266 7.14 -3.25 7.08
C PRO A 266 6.35 -1.95 7.36
N LEU A 267 6.41 -0.97 6.45
CA LEU A 267 5.65 0.27 6.54
C LEU A 267 4.15 0.01 6.36
N ALA A 268 3.76 -0.74 5.33
CA ALA A 268 2.36 -1.08 5.07
C ALA A 268 1.71 -1.83 6.26
N ARG A 269 2.43 -2.77 6.88
CA ARG A 269 1.96 -3.45 8.09
C ARG A 269 1.71 -2.47 9.25
N LEU A 270 2.60 -1.53 9.43
CA LEU A 270 2.44 -0.48 10.45
C LEU A 270 1.23 0.39 10.16
N GLU A 271 1.09 0.87 8.95
CA GLU A 271 -0.02 1.72 8.50
C GLU A 271 -1.37 1.03 8.69
N LEU A 272 -1.53 -0.15 8.12
CA LEU A 272 -2.80 -0.88 8.17
C LEU A 272 -3.19 -1.27 9.61
N ARG A 273 -2.20 -1.60 10.45
CA ARG A 273 -2.43 -1.81 11.88
C ARG A 273 -2.94 -0.55 12.55
N LEU A 274 -2.29 0.59 12.32
CA LEU A 274 -2.68 1.87 12.89
C LEU A 274 -4.07 2.32 12.42
N LEU A 275 -4.39 2.09 11.14
CA LEU A 275 -5.73 2.35 10.61
C LEU A 275 -6.78 1.58 11.39
N MET A 276 -6.61 0.27 11.52
CA MET A 276 -7.56 -0.58 12.22
C MET A 276 -7.69 -0.18 13.71
N GLU A 277 -6.57 0.07 14.39
CA GLU A 277 -6.56 0.50 15.79
C GLU A 277 -7.35 1.80 15.99
N GLU A 278 -7.08 2.83 15.18
CA GLU A 278 -7.71 4.13 15.36
C GLU A 278 -9.20 4.12 14.93
N LEU A 279 -9.57 3.36 13.90
CA LEU A 279 -10.96 3.11 13.56
C LEU A 279 -11.73 2.48 14.74
N LEU A 280 -11.17 1.41 15.31
CA LEU A 280 -11.80 0.70 16.43
C LEU A 280 -11.88 1.55 17.70
N LYS A 281 -10.90 2.42 17.96
CA LYS A 281 -10.90 3.35 19.11
C LYS A 281 -11.94 4.46 18.96
N ALA A 282 -12.04 5.02 17.77
CA ALA A 282 -12.83 6.23 17.54
C ALA A 282 -14.30 5.95 17.20
N THR A 283 -14.67 4.71 16.89
CA THR A 283 -16.05 4.31 16.56
C THR A 283 -16.61 3.33 17.56
N LYS A 284 -17.90 3.39 17.81
CA LYS A 284 -18.61 2.37 18.62
C LYS A 284 -18.97 1.16 17.78
N SER A 285 -19.29 1.39 16.51
CA SER A 285 -19.63 0.37 15.53
C SER A 285 -19.27 0.83 14.12
N ILE A 286 -18.99 -0.13 13.27
CA ILE A 286 -18.89 0.05 11.82
C ILE A 286 -19.85 -0.99 11.25
N VAL A 287 -20.89 -0.55 10.56
CA VAL A 287 -21.90 -1.47 10.01
C VAL A 287 -22.04 -1.23 8.51
N PRO A 288 -22.45 -2.23 7.71
CA PRO A 288 -22.77 -2.00 6.31
C PRO A 288 -23.78 -0.86 6.15
N GLY A 289 -23.73 -0.16 5.04
CA GLY A 289 -24.72 0.81 4.64
C GLY A 289 -26.06 0.15 4.31
N ASP A 290 -26.62 0.39 3.13
CA ASP A 290 -27.79 -0.36 2.68
C ASP A 290 -27.47 -1.88 2.68
N GLU A 291 -28.22 -2.70 3.41
CA GLU A 291 -28.01 -4.15 3.50
C GLU A 291 -28.09 -4.85 2.15
N SER A 292 -28.79 -4.24 1.19
CA SER A 292 -28.87 -4.72 -0.21
C SER A 292 -27.63 -4.35 -1.04
N ASP A 293 -26.79 -3.43 -0.57
CA ASP A 293 -25.60 -2.97 -1.28
C ASP A 293 -24.41 -3.94 -1.06
N VAL A 294 -24.00 -4.60 -2.12
CA VAL A 294 -22.81 -5.45 -2.11
C VAL A 294 -21.63 -4.62 -2.60
N PRO A 295 -20.53 -4.57 -1.85
CA PRO A 295 -19.36 -3.83 -2.29
C PRO A 295 -18.95 -4.24 -3.71
N ALA A 296 -18.79 -3.26 -4.60
CA ALA A 296 -18.38 -3.50 -5.96
C ALA A 296 -16.88 -3.72 -6.03
N THR A 297 -16.47 -4.87 -6.55
CA THR A 297 -15.06 -5.19 -6.76
C THR A 297 -14.52 -4.49 -8.01
N GLU A 298 -13.24 -4.14 -7.99
CA GLU A 298 -12.53 -3.64 -9.16
C GLU A 298 -12.42 -4.72 -10.25
N ASN A 299 -12.27 -4.28 -11.50
CA ASN A 299 -12.09 -5.20 -12.61
C ASN A 299 -10.75 -5.94 -12.49
N ALA A 300 -10.79 -7.26 -12.42
CA ALA A 300 -9.63 -8.14 -12.26
C ALA A 300 -8.60 -8.08 -13.42
N THR A 301 -8.87 -7.33 -14.49
CA THR A 301 -7.88 -7.09 -15.55
C THR A 301 -6.77 -6.15 -15.14
N TYR A 302 -6.98 -5.37 -14.08
CA TYR A 302 -5.97 -4.52 -13.47
C TYR A 302 -5.30 -5.28 -12.31
N PRO A 303 -3.97 -5.15 -12.09
CA PRO A 303 -3.30 -5.96 -11.07
C PRO A 303 -3.75 -5.67 -9.63
N ILE A 304 -4.28 -4.47 -9.36
CA ILE A 304 -4.77 -4.07 -8.05
C ILE A 304 -6.23 -4.52 -7.91
N SER A 305 -6.54 -5.11 -6.77
CA SER A 305 -7.87 -5.55 -6.37
C SER A 305 -8.46 -4.61 -5.31
N GLY A 306 -9.48 -5.06 -4.62
CA GLY A 306 -10.22 -4.32 -3.62
C GLY A 306 -11.60 -3.93 -4.15
N TYR A 307 -12.13 -2.85 -3.62
CA TYR A 307 -13.49 -2.42 -3.91
C TYR A 307 -13.50 -1.02 -4.52
N SER A 308 -14.34 -0.79 -5.51
CA SER A 308 -14.65 0.55 -6.02
C SER A 308 -15.70 1.27 -5.15
N THR A 309 -16.46 0.50 -4.36
CA THR A 309 -17.52 1.01 -3.49
C THR A 309 -17.54 0.21 -2.19
N VAL A 310 -17.46 0.89 -1.06
CA VAL A 310 -17.65 0.32 0.28
C VAL A 310 -18.48 1.30 1.11
N ARG A 311 -19.78 1.05 1.20
CA ARG A 311 -20.70 1.89 1.95
C ARG A 311 -20.89 1.37 3.36
N VAL A 312 -20.67 2.24 4.33
CA VAL A 312 -20.77 1.92 5.75
C VAL A 312 -21.37 3.09 6.54
N VAL A 313 -21.85 2.77 7.73
CA VAL A 313 -22.22 3.76 8.75
C VAL A 313 -21.30 3.58 9.95
N PHE A 314 -20.64 4.66 10.34
CA PHE A 314 -19.85 4.72 11.56
C PHE A 314 -20.70 5.19 12.73
N GLY A 315 -20.72 4.41 13.84
CA GLY A 315 -21.44 4.75 15.08
C GLY A 315 -20.54 5.36 16.16
#